data_00084d718362a20d03f837c7b0dc1d1a
#
_entry.id   00084d718362a20d03f837c7b0dc1d1a
#
_cell.length_a   1.000
_cell.length_b   1.000
_cell.length_c   1.000
_cell.angle_alpha   90.00
_cell.angle_beta   90.00
_cell.angle_gamma   90.00
#
_symmetry.space_group_name_H-M   'P 1'
#
loop_
_entity.id
_entity.type
_entity.pdbx_description
1 polymer ?
#
loop_
_entity_poly.entity_id
_entity_poly.type
_entity_poly.pdbx_seq_one_letter_code
_entity_poly.pdbx_strand_id
1 'polypeptide(L)'
;MEPEAWRKLVHVISEHYHQYTGFVILHGTDTMAFTASALSFMLEGLDKPVILTGSQLPIGVLRTDGKENLMTSIEIASARDRNGNPMVPEVCIFFENRLMRGNRTTKMSAENFNAFRSFNYPVLAEAGIHIKYNNVQIHIEGEKRELHPHYLLDTNIAILKLFPGIQENVVAATLAIEGLKAVVLETYGSGNASRKEWFLRRLRDASERGVVIVNVTQCSAGSVEMERYETGYHLLKAGIVSGHDSTTESAAVSYTHLRAHETA
;
A
#
# COMPACT_ATOMS: atom_id res chain seq x y z
N MET A 1 13.66 -4.50 -4.34
CA MET A 1 13.30 -4.54 -2.91
C MET A 1 12.62 -5.88 -2.65
N GLU A 2 13.05 -6.58 -1.64
CA GLU A 2 12.54 -7.90 -1.26
C GLU A 2 11.90 -7.81 0.13
N PRO A 3 10.97 -8.70 0.52
CA PRO A 3 10.33 -8.69 1.85
C PRO A 3 11.32 -8.70 3.02
N GLU A 4 12.48 -9.32 2.83
CA GLU A 4 13.56 -9.30 3.82
C GLU A 4 14.08 -7.88 4.13
N ALA A 5 14.08 -7.00 3.13
CA ALA A 5 14.45 -5.61 3.35
C ALA A 5 13.40 -4.85 4.19
N TRP A 6 12.12 -5.20 4.06
CA TRP A 6 11.07 -4.63 4.93
C TRP A 6 11.28 -5.05 6.39
N ARG A 7 11.59 -6.34 6.65
CA ARG A 7 11.94 -6.81 8.00
C ARG A 7 13.10 -6.05 8.61
N LYS A 8 14.16 -5.80 7.82
CA LYS A 8 15.30 -5.00 8.26
C LYS A 8 14.93 -3.57 8.58
N LEU A 9 14.10 -2.94 7.76
CA LEU A 9 13.62 -1.57 8.04
C LEU A 9 12.81 -1.52 9.33
N VAL A 10 11.87 -2.46 9.53
CA VAL A 10 11.09 -2.56 10.77
C VAL A 10 11.99 -2.77 11.97
N HIS A 11 13.00 -3.64 11.86
CA HIS A 11 13.96 -3.91 12.93
C HIS A 11 14.74 -2.65 13.31
N VAL A 12 15.32 -1.94 12.34
CA VAL A 12 16.06 -0.69 12.59
C VAL A 12 15.16 0.38 13.22
N ILE A 13 13.93 0.54 12.71
CA ILE A 13 12.99 1.50 13.29
C ILE A 13 12.67 1.14 14.74
N SER A 14 12.40 -0.14 15.02
CA SER A 14 12.05 -0.62 16.37
C SER A 14 13.19 -0.47 17.37
N GLU A 15 14.41 -0.83 16.99
CA GLU A 15 15.60 -0.69 17.83
C GLU A 15 15.87 0.77 18.22
N HIS A 16 15.61 1.69 17.30
CA HIS A 16 15.88 3.12 17.51
C HIS A 16 14.64 3.93 17.86
N TYR A 17 13.49 3.27 18.06
CA TYR A 17 12.21 3.94 18.21
C TYR A 17 12.19 4.99 19.32
N HIS A 18 12.76 4.67 20.49
CA HIS A 18 12.79 5.58 21.64
C HIS A 18 13.90 6.63 21.57
N GLN A 19 14.87 6.49 20.66
CA GLN A 19 16.01 7.40 20.54
C GLN A 19 15.71 8.58 19.61
N TYR A 20 14.82 8.38 18.61
CA TYR A 20 14.52 9.38 17.60
C TYR A 20 13.03 9.75 17.60
N THR A 21 12.76 10.95 17.10
CA THR A 21 11.41 11.53 17.06
C THR A 21 10.67 11.26 15.76
N GLY A 22 11.34 10.70 14.75
CA GLY A 22 10.81 10.33 13.46
C GLY A 22 11.88 9.71 12.58
N PHE A 23 11.50 9.14 11.47
CA PHE A 23 12.38 8.41 10.56
C PHE A 23 12.16 8.87 9.13
N VAL A 24 13.25 9.06 8.38
CA VAL A 24 13.21 9.34 6.95
C VAL A 24 13.98 8.23 6.24
N ILE A 25 13.35 7.61 5.24
CA ILE A 25 13.90 6.49 4.48
C ILE A 25 14.13 6.93 3.04
N LEU A 26 15.38 6.98 2.61
CA LEU A 26 15.73 7.15 1.20
C LEU A 26 15.55 5.84 0.45
N HIS A 27 14.71 5.87 -0.58
CA HIS A 27 14.26 4.68 -1.29
C HIS A 27 14.22 4.90 -2.80
N GLY A 28 14.49 3.87 -3.58
CA GLY A 28 14.25 3.89 -5.01
C GLY A 28 12.75 3.98 -5.33
N THR A 29 12.38 4.74 -6.37
CA THR A 29 10.97 5.09 -6.61
C THR A 29 10.09 3.91 -7.06
N ASP A 30 10.65 2.88 -7.72
CA ASP A 30 9.86 1.83 -8.39
C ASP A 30 9.02 0.97 -7.43
N THR A 31 9.54 0.68 -6.24
CA THR A 31 8.88 -0.17 -5.24
C THR A 31 8.57 0.57 -3.93
N MET A 32 8.69 1.90 -3.93
CA MET A 32 8.45 2.71 -2.73
C MET A 32 7.03 2.57 -2.19
N ALA A 33 6.03 2.50 -3.06
CA ALA A 33 4.63 2.33 -2.66
C ALA A 33 4.37 0.97 -1.99
N PHE A 34 5.02 -0.09 -2.46
CA PHE A 34 4.97 -1.41 -1.80
C PHE A 34 5.64 -1.36 -0.41
N THR A 35 6.82 -0.74 -0.31
CA THR A 35 7.52 -0.61 0.97
C THR A 35 6.73 0.23 1.96
N ALA A 36 6.18 1.37 1.53
CA ALA A 36 5.35 2.23 2.39
C ALA A 36 4.09 1.50 2.86
N SER A 37 3.45 0.74 1.97
CA SER A 37 2.30 -0.10 2.34
C SER A 37 2.70 -1.19 3.35
N ALA A 38 3.82 -1.88 3.13
CA ALA A 38 4.31 -2.91 4.04
C ALA A 38 4.58 -2.34 5.44
N LEU A 39 5.34 -1.25 5.53
CA LEU A 39 5.65 -0.60 6.81
C LEU A 39 4.37 -0.10 7.52
N SER A 40 3.35 0.35 6.78
CA SER A 40 2.07 0.77 7.36
C SER A 40 1.34 -0.36 8.09
N PHE A 41 1.52 -1.62 7.66
CA PHE A 41 0.92 -2.78 8.32
C PHE A 41 1.86 -3.41 9.36
N MET A 42 3.17 -3.35 9.14
CA MET A 42 4.16 -3.98 10.02
C MET A 42 4.49 -3.17 11.29
N LEU A 43 4.19 -1.87 11.32
CA LEU A 43 4.44 -0.97 12.44
C LEU A 43 3.13 -0.62 13.15
N GLU A 44 2.50 -1.60 13.81
CA GLU A 44 1.28 -1.39 14.56
C GLU A 44 1.53 -0.52 15.80
N GLY A 45 0.64 0.42 16.10
CA GLY A 45 0.77 1.36 17.21
C GLY A 45 1.82 2.46 16.97
N LEU A 46 2.15 2.74 15.70
CA LEU A 46 3.11 3.78 15.33
C LEU A 46 2.61 5.17 15.75
N ASP A 47 3.36 5.86 16.63
CA ASP A 47 3.07 7.22 17.11
C ASP A 47 4.08 8.28 16.61
N LYS A 48 4.90 7.92 15.61
CA LYS A 48 5.96 8.78 15.04
C LYS A 48 5.91 8.76 13.52
N PRO A 49 6.36 9.84 12.85
CA PRO A 49 6.45 9.86 11.39
C PRO A 49 7.52 8.89 10.88
N VAL A 50 7.15 8.08 9.88
CA VAL A 50 8.06 7.28 9.05
C VAL A 50 7.85 7.71 7.61
N ILE A 51 8.75 8.51 7.06
CA ILE A 51 8.59 9.15 5.76
C ILE A 51 9.53 8.51 4.74
N LEU A 52 8.97 7.86 3.74
CA LEU A 52 9.73 7.39 2.58
C LEU A 52 9.81 8.51 1.55
N THR A 53 10.99 8.69 1.00
CA THR A 53 11.23 9.64 -0.09
C THR A 53 12.36 9.15 -0.98
N GLY A 54 12.60 9.85 -2.07
CA GLY A 54 13.63 9.53 -3.06
C GLY A 54 13.69 10.59 -4.14
N SER A 55 14.17 10.21 -5.30
CA SER A 55 14.26 11.11 -6.44
C SER A 55 14.07 10.41 -7.77
N GLN A 56 13.54 11.11 -8.76
CA GLN A 56 13.50 10.65 -10.14
C GLN A 56 14.86 10.83 -10.83
N LEU A 57 15.61 11.88 -10.45
CA LEU A 57 16.96 12.09 -10.92
C LEU A 57 17.97 11.84 -9.78
N PRO A 58 19.11 11.19 -10.07
CA PRO A 58 20.16 11.00 -9.07
C PRO A 58 20.55 12.31 -8.39
N ILE A 59 20.83 12.27 -7.09
CA ILE A 59 21.08 13.48 -6.28
C ILE A 59 22.28 14.31 -6.76
N GLY A 60 23.20 13.69 -7.50
CA GLY A 60 24.40 14.35 -8.04
C GLY A 60 24.19 15.05 -9.40
N VAL A 61 23.02 14.92 -10.03
CA VAL A 61 22.78 15.57 -11.34
C VAL A 61 22.13 16.93 -11.18
N LEU A 62 22.32 17.77 -12.20
CA LEU A 62 21.67 19.06 -12.28
C LEU A 62 20.14 18.87 -12.36
N ARG A 63 19.39 19.71 -11.65
CA ARG A 63 17.92 19.66 -11.56
C ARG A 63 17.35 18.43 -10.81
N THR A 64 18.15 17.76 -9.97
CA THR A 64 17.62 16.70 -9.12
C THR A 64 16.51 17.22 -8.22
N ASP A 65 15.45 16.43 -8.08
CA ASP A 65 14.37 16.62 -7.11
C ASP A 65 14.74 16.06 -5.70
N GLY A 66 15.86 15.34 -5.61
CA GLY A 66 16.23 14.60 -4.39
C GLY A 66 16.55 15.47 -3.19
N LYS A 67 17.12 16.67 -3.39
CA LYS A 67 17.46 17.58 -2.29
C LYS A 67 16.22 18.12 -1.59
N GLU A 68 15.29 18.66 -2.39
CA GLU A 68 14.04 19.21 -1.85
C GLU A 68 13.19 18.12 -1.20
N ASN A 69 13.09 16.97 -1.84
CA ASN A 69 12.37 15.83 -1.28
C ASN A 69 12.95 15.39 0.06
N LEU A 70 14.28 15.28 0.19
CA LEU A 70 14.94 14.89 1.44
C LEU A 70 14.78 15.96 2.55
N MET A 71 15.10 17.21 2.24
CA MET A 71 15.07 18.29 3.22
C MET A 71 13.66 18.50 3.78
N THR A 72 12.66 18.53 2.92
CA THR A 72 11.26 18.67 3.33
C THR A 72 10.77 17.45 4.12
N SER A 73 11.20 16.24 3.74
CA SER A 73 10.88 15.02 4.54
C SER A 73 11.45 15.10 5.95
N ILE A 74 12.66 15.59 6.14
CA ILE A 74 13.27 15.80 7.45
C ILE A 74 12.51 16.87 8.26
N GLU A 75 12.13 17.97 7.61
CA GLU A 75 11.34 19.03 8.23
C GLU A 75 9.99 18.48 8.74
N ILE A 76 9.26 17.73 7.90
CA ILE A 76 7.99 17.11 8.30
C ILE A 76 8.19 16.08 9.42
N ALA A 77 9.22 15.23 9.34
CA ALA A 77 9.51 14.24 10.38
C ALA A 77 9.83 14.87 11.74
N SER A 78 10.41 16.06 11.75
CA SER A 78 10.73 16.81 12.99
C SER A 78 9.58 17.69 13.48
N ALA A 79 8.57 17.96 12.66
CA ALA A 79 7.48 18.89 12.97
C ALA A 79 6.62 18.40 14.16
N ARG A 80 6.26 19.35 15.04
CA ARG A 80 5.45 19.10 16.24
C ARG A 80 4.30 20.10 16.33
N ASP A 81 3.20 19.65 16.92
CA ASP A 81 2.10 20.51 17.30
C ASP A 81 2.46 21.35 18.56
N ARG A 82 1.51 22.20 19.01
CA ARG A 82 1.69 23.03 20.21
C ARG A 82 1.84 22.24 21.51
N ASN A 83 1.46 20.97 21.50
CA ASN A 83 1.55 20.06 22.65
C ASN A 83 2.82 19.18 22.59
N GLY A 84 3.64 19.34 21.55
CA GLY A 84 4.86 18.57 21.35
C GLY A 84 4.62 17.21 20.64
N ASN A 85 3.41 16.93 20.19
CA ASN A 85 3.13 15.69 19.45
C ASN A 85 3.57 15.79 17.99
N PRO A 86 3.96 14.68 17.34
CA PRO A 86 4.24 14.68 15.92
C PRO A 86 3.05 15.19 15.10
N MET A 87 3.34 16.00 14.07
CA MET A 87 2.30 16.47 13.17
C MET A 87 1.67 15.34 12.36
N VAL A 88 2.43 14.30 12.00
CA VAL A 88 1.96 13.17 11.19
C VAL A 88 2.55 11.86 11.74
N PRO A 89 1.87 11.18 12.66
CA PRO A 89 2.34 9.90 13.23
C PRO A 89 1.98 8.70 12.36
N GLU A 90 2.36 8.73 11.09
CA GLU A 90 2.00 7.71 10.10
C GLU A 90 3.19 7.34 9.22
N VAL A 91 3.09 6.18 8.55
CA VAL A 91 3.95 5.86 7.42
C VAL A 91 3.48 6.63 6.19
N CYS A 92 4.36 7.44 5.61
CA CYS A 92 4.03 8.33 4.51
C CYS A 92 5.03 8.23 3.36
N ILE A 93 4.61 8.66 2.18
CA ILE A 93 5.49 9.00 1.06
C ILE A 93 5.45 10.52 0.89
N PHE A 94 6.62 11.15 0.91
CA PHE A 94 6.77 12.54 0.50
C PHE A 94 7.44 12.61 -0.86
N PHE A 95 6.77 13.22 -1.81
CA PHE A 95 7.30 13.40 -3.16
C PHE A 95 6.67 14.62 -3.84
N GLU A 96 7.48 15.44 -4.51
CA GLU A 96 7.03 16.62 -5.26
C GLU A 96 6.00 17.46 -4.45
N ASN A 97 6.44 17.99 -3.33
CA ASN A 97 5.66 18.90 -2.47
C ASN A 97 4.42 18.29 -1.81
N ARG A 98 4.20 16.96 -1.88
CA ARG A 98 3.02 16.30 -1.31
C ARG A 98 3.41 15.20 -0.35
N LEU A 99 2.81 15.24 0.83
CA LEU A 99 2.84 14.14 1.79
C LEU A 99 1.60 13.28 1.62
N MET A 100 1.78 12.04 1.30
CA MET A 100 0.71 11.07 1.03
C MET A 100 0.78 9.90 2.01
N ARG A 101 -0.37 9.37 2.43
CA ARG A 101 -0.42 8.16 3.27
C ARG A 101 0.19 6.98 2.53
N GLY A 102 1.09 6.24 3.18
CA GLY A 102 1.91 5.21 2.54
C GLY A 102 1.12 4.10 1.86
N ASN A 103 0.13 3.56 2.54
CA ASN A 103 -0.73 2.48 2.02
C ASN A 103 -1.88 2.95 1.11
N ARG A 104 -1.91 4.24 0.75
CA ARG A 104 -2.91 4.83 -0.15
C ARG A 104 -2.28 5.44 -1.41
N THR A 105 -1.00 5.21 -1.61
CA THR A 105 -0.19 5.85 -2.64
C THR A 105 0.30 4.82 -3.65
N THR A 106 0.32 5.20 -4.92
CA THR A 106 0.87 4.41 -6.02
C THR A 106 1.80 5.25 -6.89
N LYS A 107 2.77 4.59 -7.55
CA LYS A 107 3.62 5.24 -8.55
C LYS A 107 2.87 5.33 -9.87
N MET A 108 2.63 6.56 -10.34
CA MET A 108 1.85 6.81 -11.55
C MET A 108 2.70 7.19 -12.77
N SER A 109 3.95 7.61 -12.58
CA SER A 109 4.81 8.02 -13.68
C SER A 109 6.24 7.50 -13.51
N ALA A 110 6.82 7.04 -14.62
CA ALA A 110 8.22 6.65 -14.70
C ALA A 110 9.16 7.83 -15.04
N GLU A 111 8.63 8.94 -15.56
CA GLU A 111 9.42 10.04 -16.09
C GLU A 111 9.23 11.37 -15.36
N ASN A 112 7.99 11.66 -14.93
CA ASN A 112 7.69 12.94 -14.31
C ASN A 112 8.17 13.02 -12.87
N PHE A 113 8.54 14.21 -12.41
CA PHE A 113 8.82 14.46 -11.00
C PHE A 113 7.58 14.19 -10.12
N ASN A 114 6.38 14.48 -10.63
CA ASN A 114 5.11 14.07 -10.03
C ASN A 114 4.91 12.55 -10.24
N ALA A 115 5.74 11.76 -9.60
CA ALA A 115 5.78 10.31 -9.82
C ALA A 115 4.78 9.52 -8.99
N PHE A 116 4.28 10.08 -7.88
CA PHE A 116 3.38 9.41 -6.95
C PHE A 116 2.06 10.14 -6.80
N ARG A 117 1.00 9.37 -6.55
CA ARG A 117 -0.33 9.92 -6.28
C ARG A 117 -1.14 9.02 -5.35
N SER A 118 -1.90 9.66 -4.46
CA SER A 118 -2.99 9.06 -3.71
C SER A 118 -4.31 9.44 -4.38
N PHE A 119 -4.92 8.50 -5.11
CA PHE A 119 -6.09 8.82 -5.95
C PHE A 119 -7.38 8.87 -5.15
N ASN A 120 -7.51 8.01 -4.14
CA ASN A 120 -8.73 7.83 -3.36
C ASN A 120 -8.62 8.40 -1.94
N TYR A 121 -7.49 9.01 -1.59
CA TYR A 121 -7.28 9.60 -0.28
C TYR A 121 -6.61 10.97 -0.42
N PRO A 122 -7.09 11.99 0.29
CA PRO A 122 -6.48 13.32 0.25
C PRO A 122 -5.03 13.31 0.73
N VAL A 123 -4.22 14.25 0.24
CA VAL A 123 -2.86 14.44 0.74
C VAL A 123 -2.88 14.87 2.21
N LEU A 124 -1.91 14.41 2.98
CA LEU A 124 -1.78 14.71 4.41
C LEU A 124 -1.13 16.07 4.66
N ALA A 125 -0.26 16.50 3.74
CA ALA A 125 0.32 17.84 3.75
C ALA A 125 0.75 18.27 2.35
N GLU A 126 0.82 19.58 2.15
CA GLU A 126 1.39 20.22 0.95
C GLU A 126 2.49 21.19 1.37
N ALA A 127 3.68 21.03 0.79
CA ALA A 127 4.83 21.90 0.99
C ALA A 127 4.80 23.04 -0.03
N GLY A 128 4.75 24.26 0.46
CA GLY A 128 4.95 25.51 -0.28
C GLY A 128 5.95 26.37 0.47
N ILE A 129 5.71 27.67 0.56
CA ILE A 129 6.49 28.54 1.48
C ILE A 129 6.35 28.06 2.94
N HIS A 130 5.18 27.54 3.26
CA HIS A 130 4.88 26.86 4.53
C HIS A 130 4.29 25.50 4.23
N ILE A 131 4.53 24.52 5.10
CA ILE A 131 3.90 23.20 5.04
C ILE A 131 2.50 23.31 5.64
N LYS A 132 1.50 23.00 4.80
CA LYS A 132 0.08 23.00 5.20
C LYS A 132 -0.36 21.57 5.48
N TYR A 133 -0.65 21.26 6.74
CA TYR A 133 -1.14 19.95 7.16
C TYR A 133 -2.67 19.85 7.06
N ASN A 134 -3.15 18.71 6.58
CA ASN A 134 -4.56 18.37 6.53
C ASN A 134 -4.94 17.56 7.79
N ASN A 135 -5.12 18.25 8.90
CA ASN A 135 -5.36 17.64 10.21
C ASN A 135 -6.61 16.76 10.29
N VAL A 136 -7.58 16.95 9.40
CA VAL A 136 -8.80 16.12 9.32
C VAL A 136 -8.48 14.72 8.79
N GLN A 137 -7.49 14.61 7.93
CA GLN A 137 -7.13 13.37 7.26
C GLN A 137 -5.98 12.61 7.94
N ILE A 138 -5.19 13.29 8.77
CA ILE A 138 -4.11 12.66 9.51
C ILE A 138 -4.71 11.77 10.60
N HIS A 139 -4.31 10.51 10.63
CA HIS A 139 -4.75 9.57 11.65
C HIS A 139 -3.97 9.82 12.93
N ILE A 140 -4.68 10.18 13.99
CA ILE A 140 -4.13 10.31 15.35
C ILE A 140 -4.88 9.32 16.21
N GLU A 141 -4.20 8.31 16.74
CA GLU A 141 -4.81 7.39 17.68
C GLU A 141 -5.20 8.11 18.99
N GLY A 142 -6.40 7.84 19.49
CA GLY A 142 -6.94 8.50 20.69
C GLY A 142 -6.21 8.11 21.99
N GLU A 143 -5.68 6.90 22.05
CA GLU A 143 -4.87 6.39 23.16
C GLU A 143 -3.47 6.05 22.66
N LYS A 144 -2.45 6.44 23.42
CA LYS A 144 -1.06 6.03 23.14
C LYS A 144 -0.96 4.51 23.22
N ARG A 145 -0.63 3.89 22.11
CA ARG A 145 -0.25 2.48 22.05
C ARG A 145 1.25 2.34 21.98
N GLU A 146 1.76 1.25 22.52
CA GLU A 146 3.15 0.88 22.29
C GLU A 146 3.31 0.37 20.85
N LEU A 147 4.49 0.61 20.27
CA LEU A 147 4.82 0.05 18.97
C LEU A 147 4.91 -1.48 19.06
N HIS A 148 4.08 -2.16 18.29
CA HIS A 148 4.12 -3.61 18.11
C HIS A 148 4.60 -3.96 16.69
N PRO A 149 5.92 -4.18 16.50
CA PRO A 149 6.45 -4.48 15.18
C PRO A 149 6.17 -5.92 14.77
N HIS A 150 5.68 -6.10 13.55
CA HIS A 150 5.40 -7.40 12.95
C HIS A 150 6.48 -7.77 11.95
N TYR A 151 7.02 -8.98 12.04
CA TYR A 151 8.13 -9.45 11.20
C TYR A 151 7.73 -10.61 10.29
N LEU A 152 6.61 -11.27 10.56
CA LEU A 152 6.15 -12.39 9.76
C LEU A 152 5.54 -11.90 8.45
N LEU A 153 5.94 -12.52 7.35
CA LEU A 153 5.44 -12.22 6.01
C LEU A 153 5.25 -13.53 5.25
N ASP A 154 4.10 -13.72 4.62
CA ASP A 154 3.83 -14.84 3.71
C ASP A 154 3.84 -14.32 2.26
N THR A 155 4.77 -14.78 1.47
CA THR A 155 4.95 -14.35 0.07
C THR A 155 4.20 -15.21 -0.94
N ASN A 156 3.42 -16.19 -0.49
CA ASN A 156 2.62 -17.08 -1.33
C ASN A 156 1.36 -16.39 -1.86
N ILE A 157 1.53 -15.26 -2.52
CA ILE A 157 0.47 -14.47 -3.13
C ILE A 157 0.71 -14.30 -4.62
N ALA A 158 -0.36 -14.08 -5.38
CA ALA A 158 -0.28 -13.75 -6.79
C ALA A 158 -1.15 -12.51 -7.12
N ILE A 159 -0.79 -11.79 -8.17
CA ILE A 159 -1.63 -10.74 -8.74
C ILE A 159 -2.15 -11.26 -10.08
N LEU A 160 -3.46 -11.32 -10.23
CA LEU A 160 -4.13 -11.75 -11.46
C LEU A 160 -4.88 -10.57 -12.08
N LYS A 161 -4.27 -9.96 -13.08
CA LYS A 161 -4.87 -8.87 -13.84
C LYS A 161 -5.73 -9.41 -14.97
N LEU A 162 -7.02 -9.09 -14.95
CA LEU A 162 -7.94 -9.50 -16.01
C LEU A 162 -7.78 -8.61 -17.24
N PHE A 163 -7.95 -9.22 -18.40
CA PHE A 163 -8.03 -8.52 -19.69
C PHE A 163 -9.00 -9.25 -20.64
N PRO A 164 -9.61 -8.56 -21.61
CA PRO A 164 -10.46 -9.20 -22.61
C PRO A 164 -9.68 -10.24 -23.41
N GLY A 165 -10.16 -11.48 -23.39
CA GLY A 165 -9.47 -12.60 -24.04
C GLY A 165 -8.60 -13.45 -23.14
N ILE A 166 -8.51 -13.17 -21.84
CA ILE A 166 -7.82 -14.07 -20.90
C ILE A 166 -8.39 -15.49 -20.99
N GLN A 167 -7.52 -16.46 -21.10
CA GLN A 167 -7.90 -17.86 -21.30
C GLN A 167 -8.07 -18.59 -19.95
N GLU A 168 -8.90 -19.63 -19.94
CA GLU A 168 -9.13 -20.46 -18.74
C GLU A 168 -7.84 -21.06 -18.19
N ASN A 169 -6.94 -21.52 -19.05
CA ASN A 169 -5.67 -22.12 -18.63
C ASN A 169 -4.78 -21.16 -17.85
N VAL A 170 -4.77 -19.86 -18.18
CA VAL A 170 -4.01 -18.84 -17.45
C VAL A 170 -4.56 -18.66 -16.03
N VAL A 171 -5.88 -18.51 -15.92
CA VAL A 171 -6.56 -18.38 -14.62
C VAL A 171 -6.38 -19.64 -13.79
N ALA A 172 -6.58 -20.82 -14.40
CA ALA A 172 -6.44 -22.10 -13.73
C ALA A 172 -5.00 -22.32 -13.23
N ALA A 173 -3.98 -22.03 -14.05
CA ALA A 173 -2.58 -22.17 -13.67
C ALA A 173 -2.23 -21.25 -12.49
N THR A 174 -2.67 -19.99 -12.51
CA THR A 174 -2.45 -19.06 -11.40
C THR A 174 -3.09 -19.56 -10.11
N LEU A 175 -4.34 -19.99 -10.16
CA LEU A 175 -5.07 -20.47 -8.99
C LEU A 175 -4.63 -21.85 -8.50
N ALA A 176 -3.87 -22.61 -9.30
CA ALA A 176 -3.33 -23.92 -8.96
C ALA A 176 -1.86 -23.87 -8.47
N ILE A 177 -1.27 -22.69 -8.31
CA ILE A 177 0.09 -22.54 -7.73
C ILE A 177 0.13 -23.25 -6.38
N GLU A 178 1.08 -24.15 -6.21
CA GLU A 178 1.25 -24.88 -4.95
C GLU A 178 1.58 -23.93 -3.80
N GLY A 179 0.90 -24.09 -2.68
CA GLY A 179 1.08 -23.23 -1.51
C GLY A 179 0.44 -21.83 -1.62
N LEU A 180 -0.23 -21.50 -2.73
CA LEU A 180 -0.89 -20.19 -2.90
C LEU A 180 -1.85 -19.90 -1.74
N LYS A 181 -1.69 -18.74 -1.12
CA LYS A 181 -2.51 -18.29 0.03
C LYS A 181 -3.48 -17.18 -0.33
N ALA A 182 -3.07 -16.27 -1.21
CA ALA A 182 -3.93 -15.16 -1.62
C ALA A 182 -3.73 -14.78 -3.09
N VAL A 183 -4.78 -14.17 -3.66
CA VAL A 183 -4.75 -13.57 -4.99
C VAL A 183 -5.34 -12.17 -4.93
N VAL A 184 -4.60 -11.20 -5.40
CA VAL A 184 -5.14 -9.88 -5.74
C VAL A 184 -5.69 -9.95 -7.16
N LEU A 185 -7.01 -9.91 -7.28
CA LEU A 185 -7.71 -9.98 -8.56
C LEU A 185 -8.00 -8.57 -9.06
N GLU A 186 -7.26 -8.12 -10.06
CA GLU A 186 -7.47 -6.82 -10.69
C GLU A 186 -8.58 -6.90 -11.75
N THR A 187 -9.73 -6.32 -11.45
CA THR A 187 -10.93 -6.37 -12.27
C THR A 187 -11.26 -5.03 -12.95
N TYR A 188 -12.30 -5.00 -13.75
CA TYR A 188 -12.68 -3.83 -14.53
C TYR A 188 -13.59 -2.86 -13.74
N GLY A 189 -13.41 -1.57 -13.95
CA GLY A 189 -14.30 -0.54 -13.40
C GLY A 189 -14.53 -0.70 -11.90
N SER A 190 -15.77 -0.76 -11.46
CA SER A 190 -16.15 -0.91 -10.05
C SER A 190 -16.15 -2.35 -9.53
N GLY A 191 -15.30 -3.22 -10.06
CA GLY A 191 -15.19 -4.61 -9.61
C GLY A 191 -15.84 -5.63 -10.54
N ASN A 192 -15.99 -5.30 -11.82
CA ASN A 192 -16.63 -6.18 -12.80
C ASN A 192 -15.64 -7.20 -13.38
N ALA A 193 -16.13 -8.41 -13.63
CA ALA A 193 -15.37 -9.50 -14.24
C ALA A 193 -16.22 -10.34 -15.21
N SER A 194 -15.63 -11.36 -15.76
CA SER A 194 -16.33 -12.30 -16.66
C SER A 194 -17.42 -13.06 -15.91
N ARG A 195 -18.60 -13.22 -16.55
CA ARG A 195 -19.70 -14.07 -16.07
C ARG A 195 -19.64 -15.50 -16.59
N LYS A 196 -18.59 -15.85 -17.32
CA LYS A 196 -18.41 -17.22 -17.82
C LYS A 196 -18.37 -18.20 -16.65
N GLU A 197 -19.12 -19.27 -16.76
CA GLU A 197 -19.25 -20.26 -15.69
C GLU A 197 -17.90 -20.86 -15.28
N TRP A 198 -17.02 -21.17 -16.26
CA TRP A 198 -15.70 -21.68 -15.97
C TRP A 198 -14.89 -20.73 -15.07
N PHE A 199 -15.00 -19.40 -15.30
CA PHE A 199 -14.26 -18.40 -14.55
C PHE A 199 -14.73 -18.36 -13.09
N LEU A 200 -16.04 -18.25 -12.87
CA LEU A 200 -16.61 -18.22 -11.53
C LEU A 200 -16.36 -19.52 -10.78
N ARG A 201 -16.43 -20.66 -11.46
CA ARG A 201 -16.10 -21.97 -10.87
C ARG A 201 -14.66 -22.01 -10.39
N ARG A 202 -13.68 -21.62 -11.24
CA ARG A 202 -12.24 -21.60 -10.85
C ARG A 202 -11.97 -20.74 -9.63
N LEU A 203 -12.60 -19.57 -9.55
CA LEU A 203 -12.47 -18.70 -8.38
C LEU A 203 -13.08 -19.34 -7.12
N ARG A 204 -14.27 -19.90 -7.25
CA ARG A 204 -14.94 -20.60 -6.14
C ARG A 204 -14.11 -21.77 -5.64
N ASP A 205 -13.68 -22.66 -6.53
CA ASP A 205 -12.85 -23.81 -6.18
C ASP A 205 -11.57 -23.39 -5.44
N ALA A 206 -10.96 -22.26 -5.83
CA ALA A 206 -9.79 -21.73 -5.15
C ALA A 206 -10.13 -21.16 -3.75
N SER A 207 -11.23 -20.41 -3.63
CA SER A 207 -11.73 -19.89 -2.36
C SER A 207 -12.08 -21.01 -1.39
N GLU A 208 -12.75 -22.07 -1.85
CA GLU A 208 -13.10 -23.26 -1.05
C GLU A 208 -11.86 -24.03 -0.56
N ARG A 209 -10.74 -23.97 -1.28
CA ARG A 209 -9.44 -24.48 -0.82
C ARG A 209 -8.73 -23.57 0.19
N GLY A 210 -9.33 -22.43 0.56
CA GLY A 210 -8.78 -21.47 1.52
C GLY A 210 -7.89 -20.39 0.90
N VAL A 211 -7.85 -20.26 -0.43
CA VAL A 211 -7.17 -19.13 -1.08
C VAL A 211 -8.03 -17.87 -0.93
N VAL A 212 -7.51 -16.84 -0.28
CA VAL A 212 -8.21 -15.55 -0.18
C VAL A 212 -8.06 -14.80 -1.51
N ILE A 213 -9.18 -14.44 -2.12
CA ILE A 213 -9.18 -13.68 -3.38
C ILE A 213 -9.78 -12.31 -3.12
N VAL A 214 -8.97 -11.27 -3.33
CA VAL A 214 -9.36 -9.87 -3.11
C VAL A 214 -9.55 -9.19 -4.43
N ASN A 215 -10.74 -8.64 -4.63
CA ASN A 215 -11.09 -7.89 -5.82
C ASN A 215 -10.67 -6.42 -5.66
N VAL A 216 -9.74 -5.95 -6.48
CA VAL A 216 -9.36 -4.54 -6.61
C VAL A 216 -9.65 -4.04 -8.02
N THR A 217 -9.84 -2.74 -8.18
CA THR A 217 -10.06 -2.16 -9.51
C THR A 217 -8.74 -1.90 -10.23
N GLN A 218 -8.75 -2.08 -11.56
CA GLN A 218 -7.66 -1.63 -12.43
C GLN A 218 -7.66 -0.11 -12.65
N CYS A 219 -8.73 0.57 -12.24
CA CYS A 219 -8.80 2.02 -12.33
C CYS A 219 -7.96 2.67 -11.23
N SER A 220 -7.26 3.73 -11.57
CA SER A 220 -6.44 4.46 -10.60
C SER A 220 -7.27 5.13 -9.49
N ALA A 221 -8.53 5.48 -9.77
CA ALA A 221 -9.45 6.08 -8.83
C ALA A 221 -10.80 5.36 -8.82
N GLY A 222 -11.49 5.40 -7.69
CA GLY A 222 -12.76 4.74 -7.46
C GLY A 222 -12.66 3.55 -6.52
N SER A 223 -13.75 2.84 -6.34
CA SER A 223 -13.90 1.75 -5.40
C SER A 223 -14.52 0.52 -6.06
N VAL A 224 -14.20 -0.65 -5.54
CA VAL A 224 -14.90 -1.90 -5.86
C VAL A 224 -16.22 -1.94 -5.08
N GLU A 225 -17.33 -1.93 -5.81
CA GLU A 225 -18.70 -1.98 -5.28
C GLU A 225 -19.40 -3.26 -5.79
N MET A 226 -19.07 -4.39 -5.18
CA MET A 226 -19.50 -5.71 -5.69
C MET A 226 -21.02 -5.94 -5.57
N GLU A 227 -21.70 -5.21 -4.70
CA GLU A 227 -23.15 -5.33 -4.53
C GLU A 227 -23.95 -4.52 -5.57
N ARG A 228 -23.31 -3.55 -6.22
CA ARG A 228 -23.98 -2.62 -7.14
C ARG A 228 -24.35 -3.22 -8.48
N TYR A 229 -23.58 -4.20 -8.96
CA TYR A 229 -23.77 -4.82 -10.27
C TYR A 229 -23.88 -6.32 -10.16
N GLU A 230 -24.67 -6.92 -11.04
CA GLU A 230 -24.88 -8.39 -11.11
C GLU A 230 -23.55 -9.17 -11.20
N THR A 231 -22.58 -8.64 -11.96
CA THR A 231 -21.25 -9.26 -12.09
C THR A 231 -20.48 -9.30 -10.76
N GLY A 232 -20.56 -8.23 -9.96
CA GLY A 232 -19.97 -8.19 -8.62
C GLY A 232 -20.63 -9.18 -7.66
N TYR A 233 -21.95 -9.30 -7.71
CA TYR A 233 -22.70 -10.26 -6.91
C TYR A 233 -22.29 -11.73 -7.17
N HIS A 234 -21.99 -12.09 -8.41
CA HIS A 234 -21.48 -13.42 -8.73
C HIS A 234 -20.09 -13.68 -8.12
N LEU A 235 -19.24 -12.65 -8.07
CA LEU A 235 -17.94 -12.75 -7.39
C LEU A 235 -18.09 -12.94 -5.88
N LEU A 236 -18.99 -12.17 -5.24
CA LEU A 236 -19.30 -12.36 -3.81
C LEU A 236 -19.76 -13.79 -3.51
N LYS A 237 -20.65 -14.34 -4.33
CA LYS A 237 -21.12 -15.74 -4.20
C LYS A 237 -20.01 -16.77 -4.42
N ALA A 238 -18.96 -16.43 -5.14
CA ALA A 238 -17.80 -17.27 -5.32
C ALA A 238 -16.76 -17.12 -4.18
N GLY A 239 -17.07 -16.37 -3.12
CA GLY A 239 -16.21 -16.21 -1.96
C GLY A 239 -15.14 -15.12 -2.11
N ILE A 240 -15.26 -14.24 -3.12
CA ILE A 240 -14.30 -13.17 -3.35
C ILE A 240 -14.60 -11.97 -2.43
N VAL A 241 -13.56 -11.39 -1.82
CA VAL A 241 -13.66 -10.26 -0.90
C VAL A 241 -13.46 -8.94 -1.66
N SER A 242 -14.19 -7.90 -1.29
CA SER A 242 -13.95 -6.56 -1.85
C SER A 242 -12.69 -5.94 -1.23
N GLY A 243 -11.80 -5.45 -2.07
CA GLY A 243 -10.68 -4.60 -1.68
C GLY A 243 -11.05 -3.12 -1.58
N HIS A 244 -12.32 -2.78 -1.84
CA HIS A 244 -12.84 -1.41 -1.86
C HIS A 244 -11.98 -0.49 -2.72
N ASP A 245 -11.41 0.56 -2.14
CA ASP A 245 -10.60 1.57 -2.79
C ASP A 245 -9.08 1.39 -2.55
N SER A 246 -8.67 0.18 -2.15
CA SER A 246 -7.26 -0.17 -1.94
C SER A 246 -6.46 -0.08 -3.23
N THR A 247 -5.21 0.32 -3.13
CA THR A 247 -4.25 0.17 -4.22
C THR A 247 -3.84 -1.30 -4.35
N THR A 248 -3.36 -1.72 -5.52
CA THR A 248 -2.82 -3.07 -5.72
C THR A 248 -1.65 -3.35 -4.78
N GLU A 249 -0.77 -2.36 -4.57
CA GLU A 249 0.36 -2.47 -3.66
C GLU A 249 -0.10 -2.75 -2.23
N SER A 250 -1.06 -1.95 -1.75
CA SER A 250 -1.61 -2.11 -0.40
C SER A 250 -2.31 -3.47 -0.24
N ALA A 251 -3.15 -3.87 -1.19
CA ALA A 251 -3.82 -5.16 -1.16
C ALA A 251 -2.81 -6.31 -1.12
N ALA A 252 -1.80 -6.30 -2.00
CA ALA A 252 -0.78 -7.36 -2.05
C ALA A 252 -0.04 -7.51 -0.73
N VAL A 253 0.46 -6.38 -0.16
CA VAL A 253 1.25 -6.45 1.09
C VAL A 253 0.41 -6.69 2.34
N SER A 254 -0.85 -6.23 2.39
CA SER A 254 -1.73 -6.50 3.54
C SER A 254 -1.96 -8.00 3.70
N TYR A 255 -2.17 -8.73 2.61
CA TYR A 255 -2.33 -10.19 2.65
C TYR A 255 -1.03 -10.92 2.94
N THR A 256 0.11 -10.43 2.44
CA THR A 256 1.43 -10.93 2.83
C THR A 256 1.63 -10.85 4.35
N HIS A 257 1.15 -9.78 4.98
CA HIS A 257 1.25 -9.55 6.41
C HIS A 257 0.20 -10.34 7.22
N LEU A 258 -1.09 -10.19 6.91
CA LEU A 258 -2.20 -10.75 7.70
C LEU A 258 -2.15 -12.28 7.77
N ARG A 259 -1.89 -12.96 6.65
CA ARG A 259 -1.84 -14.44 6.61
C ARG A 259 -0.69 -15.03 7.39
N ALA A 260 0.42 -14.31 7.52
CA ALA A 260 1.54 -14.75 8.34
C ALA A 260 1.20 -14.83 9.83
N HIS A 261 0.22 -14.03 10.30
CA HIS A 261 -0.23 -13.99 11.69
C HIS A 261 -1.38 -14.96 12.00
N GLU A 262 -2.16 -15.39 11.00
CA GLU A 262 -3.22 -16.39 11.19
C GLU A 262 -2.69 -17.83 11.35
N THR A 263 -1.44 -18.07 10.97
CA THR A 263 -0.81 -19.41 10.97
C THR A 263 0.25 -19.61 12.06
N ALA A 264 0.48 -18.61 12.89
CA ALA A 264 1.38 -18.62 14.04
C ALA A 264 0.59 -18.78 15.35
#